data_dbf00709064eea9325c77354b826b9a8
#
_entry.id   dbf00709064eea9325c77354b826b9a8
#
_cell.length_a   1.000
_cell.length_b   1.000
_cell.length_c   1.000
_cell.angle_alpha   90.00
_cell.angle_beta   90.00
_cell.angle_gamma   90.00
#
_symmetry.space_group_name_H-M   'P 1'
#
loop_
_entity.id
_entity.type
_entity.pdbx_description
1 polymer ?
#
loop_
_entity_poly.entity_id
_entity_poly.type
_entity_poly.pdbx_seq_one_letter_code
_entity_poly.pdbx_strand_id
1 'polypeptide(L)'
;LQSSEFGWRFDYTPTNSAMVNYVMRFKDGRVTMENAEGETSESTYKIANAEGPVLSFDTYSILHDLADPSEYPLGTGKGGEFEFVVCQVTEDTIYVRGRKSGNDFKLSRAAEGEIQHVRLETALDIDGGKDITFFHTLQVGGQDAATLFLGNDKRSLDVMTADEQTRNVPVDFTADGFRFASPVVAAGVTVSEMKWDNTRKTFVTSDGNVVLAEAASSPFNLGQTVEQLLAAPYCLMKGASAAATLQLLQFSKDFPEWQRTEFFFNAEATVDTLKYQVDTQENVTEVGRTQGQAVLNSMSFVVNNQYGLPEWGNFTVKRNEVKDADEVKFVEGIRNGAPANTLNKNMYCKKIKGILFDSKGVTVASRNGMFYVVSASDAKMWLVLEPQGLPSPAMVIPILIKQ
;
A
#
# COMPACT_ATOMS: atom_id res chain seq x y z
N LEU A 1 -14.45 -26.35 16.57
CA LEU A 1 -13.98 -25.01 17.02
C LEU A 1 -13.25 -25.09 18.36
N GLN A 2 -13.81 -25.75 19.39
CA GLN A 2 -13.20 -25.83 20.73
C GLN A 2 -12.03 -26.82 20.84
N SER A 3 -11.70 -27.56 19.80
CA SER A 3 -10.64 -28.60 19.81
C SER A 3 -9.21 -28.04 19.72
N SER A 4 -9.05 -26.75 19.44
CA SER A 4 -7.74 -26.11 19.39
C SER A 4 -7.41 -25.46 20.74
N GLU A 5 -6.29 -25.86 21.33
CA GLU A 5 -5.79 -25.28 22.59
C GLU A 5 -5.41 -23.83 22.44
N PHE A 6 -4.75 -23.47 21.33
CA PHE A 6 -4.27 -22.10 21.06
C PHE A 6 -5.25 -21.29 20.20
N GLY A 7 -6.37 -21.89 19.77
CA GLY A 7 -7.39 -21.25 18.96
C GLY A 7 -7.19 -21.48 17.46
N TRP A 8 -7.74 -20.58 16.68
CA TRP A 8 -7.75 -20.63 15.21
C TRP A 8 -7.29 -19.30 14.65
N ARG A 9 -6.36 -19.34 13.73
CA ARG A 9 -5.98 -18.19 12.92
C ARG A 9 -7.00 -17.99 11.81
N PHE A 10 -7.51 -16.79 11.65
CA PHE A 10 -8.47 -16.39 10.63
C PHE A 10 -7.94 -15.19 9.87
N ASP A 11 -7.39 -15.45 8.69
CA ASP A 11 -6.94 -14.41 7.75
C ASP A 11 -8.15 -13.99 6.92
N TYR A 12 -8.71 -12.84 7.24
CA TYR A 12 -9.98 -12.39 6.70
C TYR A 12 -9.81 -11.13 5.85
N THR A 13 -10.24 -11.22 4.58
CA THR A 13 -10.23 -10.08 3.66
C THR A 13 -11.65 -9.63 3.40
N PRO A 14 -12.10 -8.50 3.98
CA PRO A 14 -13.37 -7.88 3.65
C PRO A 14 -13.42 -7.47 2.17
N THR A 15 -14.61 -7.32 1.60
CA THR A 15 -14.76 -6.99 0.17
C THR A 15 -14.16 -5.62 -0.20
N ASN A 16 -14.17 -4.67 0.74
CA ASN A 16 -13.77 -3.27 0.50
C ASN A 16 -12.61 -2.82 1.40
N SER A 17 -11.83 -3.74 1.96
CA SER A 17 -10.74 -3.41 2.88
C SER A 17 -9.57 -4.38 2.74
N ALA A 18 -8.44 -4.00 3.30
CA ALA A 18 -7.28 -4.87 3.43
C ALA A 18 -7.57 -6.08 4.33
N MET A 19 -6.75 -7.12 4.20
CA MET A 19 -6.83 -8.29 5.06
C MET A 19 -6.57 -7.94 6.52
N VAL A 20 -7.37 -8.52 7.40
CA VAL A 20 -7.19 -8.46 8.85
C VAL A 20 -6.93 -9.87 9.37
N ASN A 21 -5.94 -10.01 10.21
CA ASN A 21 -5.55 -11.28 10.79
C ASN A 21 -6.04 -11.38 12.22
N TYR A 22 -6.78 -12.43 12.53
CA TYR A 22 -7.30 -12.71 13.86
C TYR A 22 -6.75 -14.03 14.41
N VAL A 23 -6.62 -14.10 15.72
CA VAL A 23 -6.57 -15.36 16.46
C VAL A 23 -7.84 -15.46 17.30
N MET A 24 -8.63 -16.50 17.03
CA MET A 24 -9.94 -16.73 17.63
C MET A 24 -9.92 -17.94 18.57
N ARG A 25 -10.26 -17.77 19.83
CA ARG A 25 -10.34 -18.84 20.83
C ARG A 25 -11.78 -19.09 21.21
N PHE A 26 -12.26 -20.27 20.89
CA PHE A 26 -13.66 -20.67 21.12
C PHE A 26 -13.78 -21.50 22.40
N LYS A 27 -14.65 -21.06 23.32
CA LYS A 27 -14.92 -21.76 24.57
C LYS A 27 -16.35 -21.48 25.04
N ASP A 28 -17.10 -22.53 25.40
CA ASP A 28 -18.41 -22.45 26.05
C ASP A 28 -19.41 -21.47 25.39
N GLY A 29 -19.50 -21.51 24.05
CA GLY A 29 -20.40 -20.64 23.28
C GLY A 29 -19.89 -19.21 23.09
N ARG A 30 -18.69 -18.91 23.56
CA ARG A 30 -18.02 -17.62 23.41
C ARG A 30 -16.77 -17.75 22.56
N VAL A 31 -16.41 -16.68 21.91
CA VAL A 31 -15.16 -16.55 21.18
C VAL A 31 -14.46 -15.28 21.60
N THR A 32 -13.21 -15.40 21.98
CA THR A 32 -12.31 -14.26 22.14
C THR A 32 -11.53 -14.07 20.85
N MET A 33 -11.53 -12.87 20.31
CA MET A 33 -10.82 -12.49 19.10
C MET A 33 -9.74 -11.50 19.46
N GLU A 34 -8.56 -11.67 18.86
CA GLU A 34 -7.44 -10.74 18.98
C GLU A 34 -6.86 -10.52 17.58
N ASN A 35 -6.67 -9.26 17.18
CA ASN A 35 -6.06 -8.92 15.90
C ASN A 35 -4.58 -8.53 16.04
N ALA A 36 -3.92 -8.32 14.90
CA ALA A 36 -2.51 -7.93 14.84
C ALA A 36 -2.21 -6.59 15.52
N GLU A 37 -3.17 -5.69 15.56
CA GLU A 37 -3.08 -4.37 16.20
C GLU A 37 -3.13 -4.45 17.72
N GLY A 38 -3.47 -5.62 18.27
CA GLY A 38 -3.61 -5.85 19.70
C GLY A 38 -4.99 -5.50 20.25
N GLU A 39 -5.96 -5.25 19.36
CA GLU A 39 -7.34 -5.09 19.75
C GLU A 39 -7.93 -6.46 20.11
N THR A 40 -8.66 -6.50 21.20
CA THR A 40 -9.32 -7.72 21.67
C THR A 40 -10.81 -7.48 21.87
N SER A 41 -11.62 -8.47 21.54
CA SER A 41 -13.05 -8.46 21.86
C SER A 41 -13.57 -9.86 22.08
N GLU A 42 -14.75 -9.93 22.67
CA GLU A 42 -15.47 -11.19 22.89
C GLU A 42 -16.82 -11.13 22.19
N SER A 43 -17.22 -12.24 21.56
CA SER A 43 -18.56 -12.43 21.01
C SER A 43 -19.14 -13.75 21.46
N THR A 44 -20.46 -13.87 21.48
CA THR A 44 -21.11 -15.17 21.46
C THR A 44 -21.11 -15.71 20.04
N TYR A 45 -21.01 -17.03 19.89
CA TYR A 45 -21.14 -17.67 18.59
C TYR A 45 -22.13 -18.82 18.67
N LYS A 46 -22.73 -19.14 17.53
CA LYS A 46 -23.57 -20.31 17.35
C LYS A 46 -23.31 -20.98 16.01
N ILE A 47 -23.64 -22.27 15.95
CA ILE A 47 -23.75 -23.00 14.68
C ILE A 47 -25.23 -23.22 14.43
N ALA A 48 -25.79 -22.55 13.43
CA ALA A 48 -27.17 -22.72 12.99
C ALA A 48 -27.20 -23.59 11.73
N ASN A 49 -28.26 -24.36 11.56
CA ASN A 49 -28.47 -25.15 10.34
C ASN A 49 -29.54 -24.44 9.49
N ALA A 50 -29.10 -23.56 8.59
CA ALA A 50 -30.00 -22.81 7.69
C ALA A 50 -29.92 -23.36 6.25
N GLU A 51 -28.82 -23.18 5.54
CA GLU A 51 -28.54 -23.73 4.21
C GLU A 51 -27.26 -24.57 4.26
N GLY A 52 -27.12 -25.33 5.34
CA GLY A 52 -25.91 -25.97 5.83
C GLY A 52 -25.52 -25.39 7.19
N PRO A 53 -24.44 -25.88 7.81
CA PRO A 53 -23.97 -25.35 9.09
C PRO A 53 -23.39 -23.95 8.90
N VAL A 54 -24.00 -22.95 9.55
CA VAL A 54 -23.57 -21.55 9.52
C VAL A 54 -22.97 -21.18 10.88
N LEU A 55 -21.70 -20.79 10.88
CA LEU A 55 -21.05 -20.14 12.02
C LEU A 55 -21.45 -18.66 12.04
N SER A 56 -22.13 -18.23 13.10
CA SER A 56 -22.57 -16.87 13.31
C SER A 56 -21.97 -16.30 14.59
N PHE A 57 -21.52 -15.05 14.52
CA PHE A 57 -21.05 -14.26 15.66
C PHE A 57 -22.16 -13.27 16.03
N ASP A 58 -22.75 -13.42 17.23
CA ASP A 58 -24.03 -12.78 17.56
C ASP A 58 -23.90 -11.50 18.40
N THR A 59 -22.76 -11.31 19.07
CA THR A 59 -22.50 -10.11 19.89
C THR A 59 -21.45 -9.24 19.21
N TYR A 60 -21.66 -7.93 19.22
CA TYR A 60 -20.77 -6.95 18.58
C TYR A 60 -19.31 -7.15 19.03
N SER A 61 -18.40 -7.14 18.06
CA SER A 61 -16.97 -7.40 18.24
C SER A 61 -16.15 -6.72 17.14
N ILE A 62 -14.84 -6.75 17.24
CA ILE A 62 -13.91 -6.23 16.20
C ILE A 62 -14.14 -6.82 14.79
N LEU A 63 -14.80 -7.98 14.69
CA LEU A 63 -15.22 -8.52 13.39
C LEU A 63 -16.43 -7.76 12.82
N HIS A 64 -17.33 -7.29 13.68
CA HIS A 64 -18.51 -6.52 13.29
C HIS A 64 -18.14 -5.10 12.82
N ASP A 65 -17.05 -4.51 13.33
CA ASP A 65 -16.55 -3.22 12.87
C ASP A 65 -16.27 -3.20 11.38
N LEU A 66 -15.89 -4.35 10.81
CA LEU A 66 -15.68 -4.50 9.36
C LEU A 66 -17.00 -4.56 8.57
N ALA A 67 -18.10 -4.92 9.23
CA ALA A 67 -19.43 -5.02 8.61
C ALA A 67 -20.31 -3.78 8.86
N ASP A 68 -19.85 -2.85 9.69
CA ASP A 68 -20.62 -1.66 10.08
C ASP A 68 -20.82 -0.73 8.88
N PRO A 69 -22.07 -0.49 8.45
CA PRO A 69 -22.37 0.39 7.31
C PRO A 69 -22.14 1.89 7.63
N SER A 70 -21.94 2.27 8.89
CA SER A 70 -21.59 3.63 9.28
C SER A 70 -20.10 3.93 9.07
N GLU A 71 -19.26 2.88 8.95
CA GLU A 71 -17.89 3.00 8.54
C GLU A 71 -17.78 3.34 7.04
N TYR A 72 -16.63 3.89 6.67
CA TYR A 72 -16.39 4.27 5.26
C TYR A 72 -16.06 3.02 4.40
N PRO A 73 -16.61 2.90 3.17
CA PRO A 73 -17.58 3.78 2.50
C PRO A 73 -19.00 3.72 3.12
N LEU A 74 -19.60 4.88 3.36
CA LEU A 74 -20.92 4.96 3.99
C LEU A 74 -21.97 4.11 3.26
N GLY A 75 -22.73 3.34 4.00
CA GLY A 75 -23.76 2.44 3.51
C GLY A 75 -23.29 1.03 3.14
N THR A 76 -21.99 0.82 2.92
CA THR A 76 -21.40 -0.49 2.63
C THR A 76 -20.37 -0.93 3.64
N GLY A 77 -19.77 0.02 4.38
CA GLY A 77 -18.68 -0.23 5.31
C GLY A 77 -17.47 -0.85 4.62
N LYS A 78 -16.61 -1.46 5.39
CA LYS A 78 -15.44 -2.20 4.90
C LYS A 78 -15.81 -3.49 4.14
N GLY A 79 -17.11 -3.80 4.03
CA GLY A 79 -17.61 -4.98 3.33
C GLY A 79 -17.37 -6.28 4.08
N GLY A 80 -17.31 -6.20 5.39
CA GLY A 80 -17.18 -7.37 6.25
C GLY A 80 -18.50 -8.11 6.45
N GLU A 81 -18.40 -9.25 7.09
CA GLU A 81 -19.50 -10.12 7.47
C GLU A 81 -19.15 -10.93 8.72
N PHE A 82 -20.17 -11.40 9.40
CA PHE A 82 -20.04 -12.15 10.65
C PHE A 82 -20.86 -13.46 10.66
N GLU A 83 -21.29 -13.90 9.46
CA GLU A 83 -21.95 -15.19 9.22
C GLU A 83 -21.22 -15.93 8.10
N PHE A 84 -20.83 -17.18 8.38
CA PHE A 84 -20.02 -17.99 7.47
C PHE A 84 -20.60 -19.40 7.37
N VAL A 85 -20.86 -19.86 6.15
CA VAL A 85 -21.24 -21.25 5.87
C VAL A 85 -20.00 -22.13 6.04
N VAL A 86 -20.07 -23.13 6.89
CA VAL A 86 -18.98 -24.11 7.06
C VAL A 86 -19.03 -25.11 5.91
N CYS A 87 -18.03 -25.08 5.04
CA CYS A 87 -17.96 -25.90 3.84
C CYS A 87 -17.25 -27.26 4.07
N GLN A 88 -16.18 -27.23 4.86
CA GLN A 88 -15.39 -28.43 5.17
C GLN A 88 -14.67 -28.24 6.50
N VAL A 89 -14.49 -29.34 7.22
CA VAL A 89 -13.70 -29.38 8.45
C VAL A 89 -12.69 -30.50 8.35
N THR A 90 -11.42 -30.17 8.58
CA THR A 90 -10.32 -31.12 8.76
C THR A 90 -9.79 -31.00 10.18
N GLU A 91 -8.73 -31.73 10.50
CA GLU A 91 -8.08 -31.64 11.81
C GLU A 91 -7.50 -30.24 12.07
N ASP A 92 -6.86 -29.64 11.03
CA ASP A 92 -6.09 -28.40 11.15
C ASP A 92 -6.73 -27.21 10.44
N THR A 93 -7.83 -27.40 9.72
CA THR A 93 -8.44 -26.32 8.92
C THR A 93 -9.95 -26.45 8.88
N ILE A 94 -10.64 -25.32 9.04
CA ILE A 94 -12.07 -25.16 8.82
C ILE A 94 -12.24 -24.21 7.64
N TYR A 95 -12.80 -24.74 6.53
CA TYR A 95 -13.12 -23.94 5.35
C TYR A 95 -14.51 -23.36 5.50
N VAL A 96 -14.62 -22.08 5.30
CA VAL A 96 -15.87 -21.33 5.45
C VAL A 96 -16.09 -20.43 4.24
N ARG A 97 -17.35 -20.15 3.95
CA ARG A 97 -17.75 -19.21 2.91
C ARG A 97 -18.58 -18.10 3.51
N GLY A 98 -18.23 -16.87 3.22
CA GLY A 98 -18.99 -15.71 3.62
C GLY A 98 -20.41 -15.77 3.09
N ARG A 99 -21.39 -15.60 3.95
CA ARG A 99 -22.82 -15.72 3.56
C ARG A 99 -23.28 -14.57 2.67
N LYS A 100 -22.71 -13.39 2.88
CA LYS A 100 -23.02 -12.17 2.12
C LYS A 100 -22.16 -12.05 0.85
N SER A 101 -20.85 -12.25 0.98
CA SER A 101 -19.90 -12.06 -0.12
C SER A 101 -19.80 -13.27 -1.05
N GLY A 102 -20.04 -14.47 -0.54
CA GLY A 102 -19.76 -15.73 -1.23
C GLY A 102 -18.27 -16.08 -1.34
N ASN A 103 -17.39 -15.29 -0.74
CA ASN A 103 -15.94 -15.52 -0.76
C ASN A 103 -15.55 -16.67 0.17
N ASP A 104 -14.55 -17.44 -0.24
CA ASP A 104 -14.02 -18.55 0.54
C ASP A 104 -12.92 -18.06 1.48
N PHE A 105 -12.98 -18.54 2.73
CA PHE A 105 -12.00 -18.28 3.78
C PHE A 105 -11.66 -19.56 4.52
N LYS A 106 -10.65 -19.50 5.36
CA LYS A 106 -10.26 -20.61 6.22
C LYS A 106 -9.87 -20.15 7.61
N LEU A 107 -10.20 -20.98 8.60
CA LEU A 107 -9.61 -20.91 9.93
C LEU A 107 -8.57 -22.02 10.00
N SER A 108 -7.32 -21.68 10.23
CA SER A 108 -6.23 -22.65 10.42
C SER A 108 -5.95 -22.82 11.90
N ARG A 109 -5.64 -24.06 12.33
CA ARG A 109 -5.31 -24.33 13.73
C ARG A 109 -4.12 -23.47 14.15
N ALA A 110 -4.28 -22.68 15.19
CA ALA A 110 -3.23 -21.83 15.72
C ALA A 110 -2.22 -22.64 16.54
N ALA A 111 -0.95 -22.26 16.42
CA ALA A 111 0.12 -22.75 17.26
C ALA A 111 0.25 -21.93 18.55
N GLU A 112 1.07 -22.37 19.49
CA GLU A 112 1.47 -21.56 20.62
C GLU A 112 2.17 -20.27 20.13
N GLY A 113 1.72 -19.13 20.65
CA GLY A 113 2.29 -17.83 20.23
C GLY A 113 1.79 -17.32 18.87
N GLU A 114 0.74 -17.91 18.26
CA GLU A 114 0.25 -17.50 16.94
C GLU A 114 -0.05 -16.00 16.81
N ILE A 115 -0.55 -15.36 17.86
CA ILE A 115 -0.82 -13.91 17.80
C ILE A 115 0.47 -13.09 17.65
N GLN A 116 1.57 -13.54 18.21
CA GLN A 116 2.87 -12.90 18.02
C GLN A 116 3.35 -13.08 16.57
N HIS A 117 3.11 -14.25 15.94
CA HIS A 117 3.38 -14.45 14.53
C HIS A 117 2.56 -13.52 13.65
N VAL A 118 1.26 -13.45 13.91
CA VAL A 118 0.35 -12.54 13.18
C VAL A 118 0.81 -11.08 13.30
N ARG A 119 1.23 -10.64 14.47
CA ARG A 119 1.77 -9.30 14.68
C ARG A 119 3.07 -9.06 13.94
N LEU A 120 3.95 -10.06 13.90
CA LEU A 120 5.22 -9.98 13.16
C LEU A 120 4.99 -9.97 11.64
N GLU A 121 4.10 -10.84 11.13
CA GLU A 121 3.67 -10.81 9.73
C GLU A 121 3.14 -9.44 9.35
N THR A 122 2.28 -8.85 10.19
CA THR A 122 1.72 -7.52 9.97
C THR A 122 2.80 -6.43 10.06
N ALA A 123 3.77 -6.55 10.96
CA ALA A 123 4.88 -5.60 11.07
C ALA A 123 5.81 -5.63 9.85
N LEU A 124 5.88 -6.76 9.13
CA LEU A 124 6.63 -6.91 7.88
C LEU A 124 5.78 -6.65 6.64
N ASP A 125 4.47 -6.39 6.79
CA ASP A 125 3.54 -6.21 5.68
C ASP A 125 3.50 -4.75 5.26
N ILE A 126 4.05 -4.43 4.08
CA ILE A 126 3.99 -3.10 3.47
C ILE A 126 2.54 -2.69 3.19
N ASP A 127 1.69 -3.65 2.77
CA ASP A 127 0.31 -3.40 2.41
C ASP A 127 -0.64 -3.36 3.62
N GLY A 128 -0.13 -3.73 4.81
CA GLY A 128 -0.91 -3.91 6.03
C GLY A 128 -1.39 -2.66 6.75
N GLY A 129 -1.29 -1.51 6.12
CA GLY A 129 -1.87 -0.27 6.66
C GLY A 129 -1.06 0.36 7.79
N LYS A 130 0.20 -0.03 8.02
CA LYS A 130 1.06 0.54 9.06
C LYS A 130 2.02 1.59 8.53
N ASP A 131 2.42 2.47 9.41
CA ASP A 131 3.39 3.53 9.18
C ASP A 131 4.83 2.95 9.16
N ILE A 132 5.13 2.13 8.13
CA ILE A 132 6.39 1.41 7.97
C ILE A 132 7.25 2.11 6.92
N THR A 133 8.54 2.20 7.19
CA THR A 133 9.53 2.73 6.24
C THR A 133 9.69 1.78 5.05
N PHE A 134 9.73 2.32 3.83
CA PHE A 134 9.87 1.50 2.61
C PHE A 134 11.18 0.71 2.59
N PHE A 135 12.29 1.35 2.97
CA PHE A 135 13.59 0.72 2.97
C PHE A 135 13.95 0.18 4.35
N HIS A 136 14.48 -1.03 4.37
CA HIS A 136 15.15 -1.61 5.54
C HIS A 136 16.54 -2.06 5.14
N THR A 137 17.48 -2.04 6.08
CA THR A 137 18.83 -2.56 5.88
C THR A 137 19.16 -3.62 6.91
N LEU A 138 19.86 -4.67 6.49
CA LEU A 138 20.59 -5.52 7.43
C LEU A 138 21.90 -4.83 7.76
N GLN A 139 22.05 -4.43 9.00
CA GLN A 139 23.26 -3.86 9.52
C GLN A 139 24.09 -4.94 10.21
N VAL A 140 25.34 -5.10 9.78
CA VAL A 140 26.32 -6.00 10.41
C VAL A 140 27.34 -5.15 11.13
N GLY A 141 27.43 -5.27 12.45
CA GLY A 141 28.31 -4.43 13.26
C GLY A 141 28.02 -2.93 13.11
N GLY A 142 26.78 -2.55 12.82
CA GLY A 142 26.35 -1.15 12.62
C GLY A 142 26.63 -0.58 11.22
N GLN A 143 27.05 -1.39 10.26
CA GLN A 143 27.25 -0.99 8.86
C GLN A 143 26.21 -1.64 7.97
N ASP A 144 25.63 -0.88 7.03
CA ASP A 144 24.65 -1.39 6.07
C ASP A 144 25.29 -2.44 5.17
N ALA A 145 24.73 -3.65 5.17
CA ALA A 145 25.27 -4.81 4.49
C ALA A 145 24.29 -5.41 3.44
N ALA A 146 23.01 -5.15 3.58
CA ALA A 146 21.98 -5.50 2.60
C ALA A 146 20.82 -4.54 2.70
N THR A 147 20.13 -4.29 1.58
CA THR A 147 18.82 -3.63 1.57
C THR A 147 17.73 -4.68 1.47
N LEU A 148 16.69 -4.53 2.25
CA LEU A 148 15.50 -5.36 2.21
C LEU A 148 14.30 -4.53 1.80
N PHE A 149 13.57 -5.06 0.84
CA PHE A 149 12.24 -4.58 0.47
C PHE A 149 11.22 -5.63 0.92
N LEU A 150 10.16 -5.19 1.54
CA LEU A 150 9.09 -6.11 1.91
C LEU A 150 8.41 -6.67 0.65
N GLY A 151 8.24 -8.00 0.55
CA GLY A 151 7.65 -8.68 -0.62
C GLY A 151 6.18 -8.34 -0.80
N ASN A 152 5.66 -8.46 -2.02
CA ASN A 152 4.22 -8.30 -2.28
C ASN A 152 3.40 -9.47 -1.73
N ASP A 153 4.02 -10.64 -1.64
CA ASP A 153 3.48 -11.74 -0.88
C ASP A 153 4.02 -11.63 0.55
N LYS A 154 3.19 -11.57 1.52
CA LYS A 154 3.52 -11.41 2.94
C LYS A 154 4.54 -12.40 3.51
N ARG A 155 5.14 -13.25 2.66
CA ARG A 155 6.02 -14.35 3.02
C ARG A 155 7.34 -14.36 2.27
N SER A 156 7.70 -13.27 1.63
CA SER A 156 9.04 -13.12 1.04
C SER A 156 9.59 -11.73 1.22
N LEU A 157 10.91 -11.64 1.23
CA LEU A 157 11.66 -10.40 1.24
C LEU A 157 12.52 -10.36 -0.03
N ASP A 158 12.52 -9.23 -0.72
CA ASP A 158 13.50 -8.98 -1.75
C ASP A 158 14.75 -8.43 -1.08
N VAL A 159 15.85 -9.13 -1.23
CA VAL A 159 17.12 -8.82 -0.58
C VAL A 159 18.13 -8.44 -1.64
N MET A 160 18.76 -7.28 -1.49
CA MET A 160 19.87 -6.82 -2.31
C MET A 160 21.12 -6.68 -1.44
N THR A 161 22.19 -7.31 -1.86
CA THR A 161 23.51 -7.24 -1.19
C THR A 161 24.52 -6.48 -2.06
N ALA A 162 25.76 -6.41 -1.64
CA ALA A 162 26.83 -5.66 -2.33
C ALA A 162 27.10 -6.08 -3.78
N ASP A 163 26.58 -7.21 -4.24
CA ASP A 163 26.60 -7.63 -5.64
C ASP A 163 25.51 -6.95 -6.50
N GLU A 164 24.69 -6.08 -5.88
CA GLU A 164 23.58 -5.32 -6.49
C GLU A 164 22.55 -6.20 -7.22
N GLN A 165 22.48 -7.48 -6.85
CA GLN A 165 21.49 -8.41 -7.37
C GLN A 165 20.35 -8.59 -6.36
N THR A 166 19.15 -8.28 -6.79
CA THR A 166 17.95 -8.52 -5.97
C THR A 166 17.55 -9.99 -6.04
N ARG A 167 17.38 -10.61 -4.88
CA ARG A 167 16.91 -11.98 -4.72
C ARG A 167 15.63 -11.98 -3.91
N ASN A 168 14.59 -12.64 -4.40
CA ASN A 168 13.40 -12.90 -3.60
C ASN A 168 13.68 -14.09 -2.66
N VAL A 169 13.58 -13.87 -1.37
CA VAL A 169 13.85 -14.88 -0.34
C VAL A 169 12.58 -15.10 0.45
N PRO A 170 11.94 -16.29 0.32
CA PRO A 170 10.80 -16.66 1.16
C PRO A 170 11.20 -16.66 2.64
N VAL A 171 10.25 -16.30 3.50
CA VAL A 171 10.42 -16.29 4.95
C VAL A 171 9.35 -17.14 5.62
N ASP A 172 9.75 -17.87 6.66
CA ASP A 172 8.86 -18.58 7.56
C ASP A 172 8.83 -17.85 8.90
N PHE A 173 7.64 -17.53 9.39
CA PHE A 173 7.50 -16.89 10.69
C PHE A 173 7.69 -17.91 11.82
N THR A 174 8.39 -17.48 12.86
CA THR A 174 8.62 -18.24 14.08
C THR A 174 7.90 -17.58 15.27
N ALA A 175 7.87 -18.20 16.44
CA ALA A 175 7.19 -17.65 17.61
C ALA A 175 7.67 -16.25 18.03
N ASP A 176 8.90 -15.90 17.70
CA ASP A 176 9.57 -14.68 18.14
C ASP A 176 10.25 -13.91 16.99
N GLY A 177 10.05 -14.33 15.73
CA GLY A 177 10.68 -13.68 14.59
C GLY A 177 10.38 -14.35 13.26
N PHE A 178 11.35 -14.39 12.38
CA PHE A 178 11.25 -15.08 11.10
C PHE A 178 12.57 -15.73 10.70
N ARG A 179 12.47 -16.75 9.84
CA ARG A 179 13.58 -17.49 9.26
C ARG A 179 13.57 -17.30 7.74
N PHE A 180 14.72 -17.05 7.15
CA PHE A 180 14.89 -17.08 5.71
C PHE A 180 14.90 -18.53 5.21
N ALA A 181 14.10 -18.84 4.19
CA ALA A 181 14.10 -20.18 3.56
C ALA A 181 15.47 -20.53 2.94
N SER A 182 16.21 -19.51 2.50
CA SER A 182 17.60 -19.60 2.10
C SER A 182 18.41 -18.54 2.87
N PRO A 183 19.48 -18.91 3.59
CA PRO A 183 20.27 -17.95 4.33
C PRO A 183 20.76 -16.78 3.48
N VAL A 184 20.68 -15.60 4.04
CA VAL A 184 21.23 -14.36 3.43
C VAL A 184 22.67 -14.17 3.90
N VAL A 185 23.59 -13.95 2.96
CA VAL A 185 24.97 -13.60 3.29
C VAL A 185 25.14 -12.10 3.09
N ALA A 186 25.34 -11.39 4.19
CA ALA A 186 25.52 -9.94 4.20
C ALA A 186 26.87 -9.59 4.90
N ALA A 187 27.76 -8.88 4.21
CA ALA A 187 29.11 -8.56 4.68
C ALA A 187 29.88 -9.76 5.28
N GLY A 188 29.75 -10.94 4.65
CA GLY A 188 30.41 -12.17 5.11
C GLY A 188 29.73 -12.87 6.29
N VAL A 189 28.65 -12.33 6.82
CA VAL A 189 27.86 -12.94 7.90
C VAL A 189 26.65 -13.65 7.27
N THR A 190 26.45 -14.92 7.65
CA THR A 190 25.31 -15.72 7.22
C THR A 190 24.15 -15.51 8.19
N VAL A 191 23.04 -14.98 7.69
CA VAL A 191 21.82 -14.73 8.47
C VAL A 191 20.74 -15.73 8.04
N SER A 192 20.36 -16.62 8.94
CA SER A 192 19.32 -17.62 8.71
C SER A 192 18.02 -17.29 9.42
N GLU A 193 18.08 -16.62 10.55
CA GLU A 193 16.94 -16.31 11.40
C GLU A 193 17.12 -14.97 12.08
N MET A 194 16.03 -14.25 12.25
CA MET A 194 15.97 -12.98 12.98
C MET A 194 14.86 -13.03 14.02
N LYS A 195 15.11 -12.47 15.21
CA LYS A 195 14.19 -12.44 16.34
C LYS A 195 13.82 -11.02 16.70
N TRP A 196 12.58 -10.83 17.12
CA TRP A 196 12.10 -9.53 17.57
C TRP A 196 12.74 -9.13 18.91
N ASP A 197 13.41 -8.00 18.91
CA ASP A 197 13.96 -7.37 20.13
C ASP A 197 13.00 -6.28 20.61
N ASN A 198 12.34 -6.55 21.74
CA ASN A 198 11.38 -5.60 22.33
C ASN A 198 12.03 -4.30 22.82
N THR A 199 13.32 -4.31 23.10
CA THR A 199 14.05 -3.12 23.55
C THR A 199 14.40 -2.22 22.37
N ARG A 200 14.93 -2.82 21.31
CA ARG A 200 15.32 -2.11 20.09
C ARG A 200 14.13 -1.84 19.15
N LYS A 201 12.97 -2.51 19.38
CA LYS A 201 11.79 -2.45 18.52
C LYS A 201 12.09 -2.82 17.06
N THR A 202 12.95 -3.80 16.87
CA THR A 202 13.34 -4.32 15.55
C THR A 202 13.76 -5.78 15.64
N PHE A 203 14.05 -6.37 14.48
CA PHE A 203 14.55 -7.73 14.40
C PHE A 203 16.07 -7.77 14.48
N VAL A 204 16.60 -8.74 15.20
CA VAL A 204 18.03 -8.97 15.39
C VAL A 204 18.38 -10.45 15.28
N THR A 205 19.61 -10.77 14.95
CA THR A 205 20.13 -12.14 15.14
C THR A 205 20.27 -12.48 16.62
N SER A 206 20.31 -13.77 16.96
CA SER A 206 20.39 -14.23 18.36
C SER A 206 21.59 -13.71 19.11
N ASP A 207 22.72 -13.42 18.43
CA ASP A 207 23.91 -12.80 18.97
C ASP A 207 23.86 -11.26 18.99
N GLY A 208 22.78 -10.67 18.40
CA GLY A 208 22.59 -9.23 18.30
C GLY A 208 23.55 -8.51 17.36
N ASN A 209 24.35 -9.23 16.60
CA ASN A 209 25.36 -8.66 15.69
C ASN A 209 24.74 -8.12 14.39
N VAL A 210 23.63 -8.72 13.95
CA VAL A 210 22.89 -8.23 12.79
C VAL A 210 21.56 -7.65 13.23
N VAL A 211 21.26 -6.46 12.72
CA VAL A 211 20.05 -5.70 13.05
C VAL A 211 19.32 -5.36 11.76
N LEU A 212 18.00 -5.53 11.74
CA LEU A 212 17.13 -5.02 10.69
C LEU A 212 16.76 -3.57 11.03
N ALA A 213 17.39 -2.61 10.39
CA ALA A 213 17.17 -1.20 10.65
C ALA A 213 16.26 -0.56 9.59
N GLU A 214 15.42 0.38 10.00
CA GLU A 214 14.73 1.27 9.07
C GLU A 214 15.75 2.17 8.35
N ALA A 215 15.56 2.39 7.06
CA ALA A 215 16.44 3.23 6.25
C ALA A 215 15.66 4.27 5.44
N ALA A 216 16.24 5.42 5.21
CA ALA A 216 15.67 6.48 4.38
C ALA A 216 15.80 6.17 2.88
N SER A 217 16.84 5.43 2.49
CA SER A 217 17.13 5.03 1.10
C SER A 217 17.92 3.72 1.09
N SER A 218 18.08 3.13 -0.10
CA SER A 218 18.99 2.00 -0.28
C SER A 218 20.45 2.46 -0.31
N PRO A 219 21.38 1.76 0.38
CA PRO A 219 22.81 1.99 0.21
C PRO A 219 23.37 1.43 -1.10
N PHE A 220 22.58 0.71 -1.89
CA PHE A 220 22.96 0.09 -3.15
C PHE A 220 22.16 0.66 -4.31
N ASN A 221 22.74 0.61 -5.52
CA ASN A 221 22.10 1.01 -6.75
C ASN A 221 20.93 0.07 -7.09
N LEU A 222 19.74 0.64 -7.32
CA LEU A 222 18.49 -0.10 -7.57
C LEU A 222 18.27 -0.42 -9.05
N GLY A 223 19.24 -0.09 -9.95
CA GLY A 223 19.21 -0.49 -11.34
C GLY A 223 18.63 0.56 -12.29
N GLN A 224 19.05 1.82 -12.15
CA GLN A 224 18.66 2.93 -13.05
C GLN A 224 17.14 3.13 -13.15
N THR A 225 16.48 3.02 -12.02
CA THR A 225 15.02 3.02 -11.92
C THR A 225 14.39 4.34 -12.32
N VAL A 226 15.11 5.46 -12.18
CA VAL A 226 14.66 6.77 -12.67
C VAL A 226 14.55 6.79 -14.19
N GLU A 227 15.53 6.24 -14.93
CA GLU A 227 15.43 6.14 -16.38
C GLU A 227 14.28 5.23 -16.81
N GLN A 228 14.10 4.12 -16.11
CA GLN A 228 12.98 3.20 -16.38
C GLN A 228 11.61 3.89 -16.14
N LEU A 229 11.46 4.64 -15.04
CA LEU A 229 10.24 5.41 -14.77
C LEU A 229 10.00 6.46 -15.87
N LEU A 230 11.04 7.20 -16.26
CA LEU A 230 10.94 8.24 -17.29
C LEU A 230 10.76 7.68 -18.70
N ALA A 231 11.13 6.44 -18.94
CA ALA A 231 10.85 5.72 -20.18
C ALA A 231 9.42 5.16 -20.23
N ALA A 232 8.73 5.07 -19.10
CA ALA A 232 7.32 4.68 -19.01
C ALA A 232 6.44 5.93 -19.19
N PRO A 233 5.92 6.21 -20.40
CA PRO A 233 5.33 7.51 -20.71
C PRO A 233 4.04 7.77 -19.94
N TYR A 234 3.37 6.72 -19.48
CA TYR A 234 2.11 6.81 -18.75
C TYR A 234 2.05 5.79 -17.62
N CYS A 235 1.72 6.25 -16.42
CA CYS A 235 1.55 5.41 -15.24
C CYS A 235 0.23 5.73 -14.55
N LEU A 236 -0.43 4.69 -14.03
CA LEU A 236 -1.57 4.81 -13.12
C LEU A 236 -1.09 4.65 -11.68
N MET A 237 -1.59 5.48 -10.77
CA MET A 237 -1.42 5.21 -9.35
C MET A 237 -2.27 4.01 -8.94
N LYS A 238 -1.64 2.98 -8.41
CA LYS A 238 -2.29 1.75 -7.93
C LYS A 238 -2.39 1.67 -6.42
N GLY A 239 -1.57 2.42 -5.73
CA GLY A 239 -1.55 2.44 -4.29
C GLY A 239 -0.64 3.52 -3.74
N ALA A 240 -0.60 3.56 -2.43
CA ALA A 240 0.28 4.45 -1.68
C ALA A 240 0.60 3.77 -0.34
N SER A 241 1.60 4.28 0.36
CA SER A 241 1.88 3.84 1.72
C SER A 241 0.67 4.05 2.64
N ALA A 242 0.63 3.34 3.74
CA ALA A 242 -0.43 3.51 4.74
C ALA A 242 -0.54 4.96 5.23
N ALA A 243 0.57 5.61 5.50
CA ALA A 243 0.61 7.02 5.88
C ALA A 243 -0.04 7.94 4.83
N ALA A 244 0.02 7.57 3.54
CA ALA A 244 -0.68 8.26 2.47
C ALA A 244 -2.13 7.75 2.30
N THR A 245 -2.40 6.46 2.50
CA THR A 245 -3.70 5.80 2.25
C THR A 245 -4.82 6.31 3.15
N LEU A 246 -4.54 6.63 4.41
CA LEU A 246 -5.52 7.26 5.31
C LEU A 246 -6.13 8.54 4.71
N GLN A 247 -5.41 9.20 3.82
CA GLN A 247 -5.85 10.41 3.16
C GLN A 247 -6.50 10.16 1.80
N LEU A 248 -6.26 8.98 1.19
CA LEU A 248 -7.05 8.47 0.07
C LEU A 248 -8.53 8.33 0.45
N LEU A 249 -8.80 7.75 1.61
CA LEU A 249 -10.15 7.60 2.14
C LEU A 249 -10.82 8.96 2.35
N GLN A 250 -10.10 9.93 2.89
CA GLN A 250 -10.63 11.29 3.04
C GLN A 250 -10.87 11.96 1.70
N PHE A 251 -9.97 11.78 0.73
CA PHE A 251 -10.15 12.31 -0.62
C PHE A 251 -11.39 11.75 -1.31
N SER A 252 -11.60 10.43 -1.25
CA SER A 252 -12.81 9.80 -1.82
C SER A 252 -14.10 10.29 -1.14
N LYS A 253 -14.03 10.69 0.13
CA LYS A 253 -15.14 11.31 0.86
C LYS A 253 -15.45 12.72 0.36
N ASP A 254 -14.40 13.51 0.17
CA ASP A 254 -14.52 14.92 -0.28
C ASP A 254 -14.81 15.01 -1.78
N PHE A 255 -14.36 14.00 -2.54
CA PHE A 255 -14.51 13.91 -4.00
C PHE A 255 -14.99 12.50 -4.40
N PRO A 256 -16.25 12.18 -4.19
CA PRO A 256 -16.82 10.87 -4.58
C PRO A 256 -16.72 10.61 -6.08
N GLU A 257 -16.57 11.66 -6.89
CA GLU A 257 -16.40 11.59 -8.34
C GLU A 257 -14.96 11.26 -8.77
N TRP A 258 -14.01 11.17 -7.84
CA TRP A 258 -12.64 10.81 -8.18
C TRP A 258 -12.57 9.37 -8.71
N GLN A 259 -11.89 9.22 -9.85
CA GLN A 259 -11.72 7.94 -10.51
C GLN A 259 -10.32 7.39 -10.40
N ARG A 260 -9.32 8.24 -10.70
CA ARG A 260 -7.91 7.82 -10.75
C ARG A 260 -6.96 9.00 -10.69
N THR A 261 -5.72 8.68 -10.36
CA THR A 261 -4.57 9.61 -10.49
C THR A 261 -3.61 9.05 -11.52
N GLU A 262 -3.19 9.88 -12.45
CA GLU A 262 -2.37 9.56 -13.59
C GLU A 262 -1.09 10.36 -13.59
N PHE A 263 -0.02 9.74 -14.11
CA PHE A 263 1.28 10.37 -14.27
C PHE A 263 1.75 10.19 -15.71
N PHE A 264 2.21 11.28 -16.29
CA PHE A 264 2.80 11.30 -17.62
C PHE A 264 4.25 11.76 -17.51
N PHE A 265 5.17 10.97 -18.03
CA PHE A 265 6.59 11.29 -18.04
C PHE A 265 7.10 11.22 -19.49
N ASN A 266 7.50 12.35 -20.06
CA ASN A 266 7.98 12.47 -21.45
C ASN A 266 7.03 11.85 -22.51
N ALA A 267 5.75 11.86 -22.25
CA ALA A 267 4.76 11.29 -23.15
C ALA A 267 4.50 12.21 -24.34
N GLU A 268 4.74 11.74 -25.56
CA GLU A 268 4.28 12.43 -26.75
C GLU A 268 2.78 12.16 -26.94
N ALA A 269 1.97 13.20 -26.96
CA ALA A 269 0.53 13.10 -27.16
C ALA A 269 0.00 14.25 -27.99
N THR A 270 -1.10 13.99 -28.72
CA THR A 270 -1.91 15.06 -29.33
C THR A 270 -2.80 15.62 -28.24
N VAL A 271 -2.61 16.88 -27.90
CA VAL A 271 -3.28 17.51 -26.78
C VAL A 271 -3.95 18.80 -27.18
N ASP A 272 -5.11 19.08 -26.58
CA ASP A 272 -5.66 20.42 -26.57
C ASP A 272 -4.84 21.29 -25.64
N THR A 273 -4.21 22.30 -26.20
CA THR A 273 -3.49 23.31 -25.41
C THR A 273 -4.47 24.40 -25.05
N LEU A 274 -4.76 24.52 -23.76
CA LEU A 274 -5.56 25.61 -23.23
C LEU A 274 -4.62 26.71 -22.76
N LYS A 275 -4.85 27.94 -23.23
CA LYS A 275 -4.12 29.13 -22.78
C LYS A 275 -4.93 29.80 -21.69
N TYR A 276 -4.28 30.07 -20.57
CA TYR A 276 -4.93 30.67 -19.42
C TYR A 276 -4.20 31.89 -18.93
N GLN A 277 -4.94 32.82 -18.35
CA GLN A 277 -4.43 33.83 -17.42
C GLN A 277 -4.71 33.37 -15.99
N VAL A 278 -3.72 33.53 -15.15
CA VAL A 278 -3.85 33.27 -13.71
C VAL A 278 -3.74 34.63 -13.00
N ASP A 279 -4.78 35.04 -12.30
CA ASP A 279 -4.78 36.30 -11.52
C ASP A 279 -4.03 36.13 -10.19
N THR A 280 -3.90 37.23 -9.46
CA THR A 280 -3.23 37.28 -8.15
C THR A 280 -3.97 36.51 -7.06
N GLN A 281 -5.22 36.12 -7.28
CA GLN A 281 -6.06 35.32 -6.38
C GLN A 281 -6.07 33.84 -6.78
N GLU A 282 -5.17 33.46 -7.71
CA GLU A 282 -5.07 32.09 -8.27
C GLU A 282 -6.30 31.63 -9.08
N ASN A 283 -7.17 32.54 -9.51
CA ASN A 283 -8.24 32.22 -10.43
C ASN A 283 -7.66 32.03 -11.83
N VAL A 284 -8.14 30.99 -12.50
CA VAL A 284 -7.68 30.59 -13.82
C VAL A 284 -8.77 30.91 -14.83
N THR A 285 -8.47 31.76 -15.82
CA THR A 285 -9.41 32.10 -16.90
C THR A 285 -8.88 31.60 -18.24
N GLU A 286 -9.66 30.82 -18.97
CA GLU A 286 -9.32 30.37 -20.33
C GLU A 286 -9.34 31.56 -21.28
N VAL A 287 -8.20 31.82 -21.96
CA VAL A 287 -8.04 32.89 -22.94
C VAL A 287 -7.81 32.36 -24.37
N GLY A 288 -7.72 31.07 -24.55
CA GLY A 288 -7.62 30.46 -25.88
C GLY A 288 -7.34 28.97 -25.83
N ARG A 289 -7.61 28.31 -26.98
CA ARG A 289 -7.39 26.87 -27.15
C ARG A 289 -6.69 26.61 -28.49
N THR A 290 -5.68 25.73 -28.49
CA THR A 290 -5.06 25.23 -29.73
C THR A 290 -4.87 23.72 -29.61
N GLN A 291 -5.06 22.98 -30.69
CA GLN A 291 -4.68 21.57 -30.79
C GLN A 291 -3.25 21.45 -31.28
N GLY A 292 -2.50 20.53 -30.73
CA GLY A 292 -1.12 20.31 -31.13
C GLY A 292 -0.52 19.04 -30.52
N GLN A 293 0.65 18.68 -31.00
CA GLN A 293 1.49 17.69 -30.34
C GLN A 293 2.32 18.36 -29.24
N ALA A 294 2.39 17.72 -28.10
CA ALA A 294 3.20 18.18 -26.98
C ALA A 294 3.79 17.01 -26.23
N VAL A 295 4.94 17.23 -25.60
CA VAL A 295 5.50 16.32 -24.63
C VAL A 295 4.84 16.58 -23.28
N LEU A 296 4.15 15.58 -22.74
CA LEU A 296 3.50 15.64 -21.45
C LEU A 296 4.48 15.31 -20.34
N ASN A 297 4.53 16.18 -19.35
CA ASN A 297 5.07 15.92 -18.05
C ASN A 297 4.04 16.44 -17.03
N SER A 298 3.14 15.58 -16.58
CA SER A 298 2.06 16.01 -15.72
C SER A 298 1.61 14.92 -14.75
N MET A 299 1.07 15.35 -13.63
CA MET A 299 0.28 14.54 -12.72
C MET A 299 -1.17 15.02 -12.82
N SER A 300 -2.10 14.11 -13.02
CA SER A 300 -3.51 14.43 -13.22
C SER A 300 -4.41 13.68 -12.26
N PHE A 301 -5.37 14.40 -11.69
CA PHE A 301 -6.49 13.82 -10.97
C PHE A 301 -7.70 13.82 -11.89
N VAL A 302 -8.28 12.64 -12.12
CA VAL A 302 -9.45 12.49 -12.95
C VAL A 302 -10.67 12.32 -12.06
N VAL A 303 -11.63 13.20 -12.22
CA VAL A 303 -12.91 13.19 -11.51
C VAL A 303 -14.07 13.22 -12.52
N ASN A 304 -15.22 12.71 -12.16
CA ASN A 304 -16.45 12.91 -12.93
C ASN A 304 -17.12 14.21 -12.49
N ASN A 305 -17.61 14.97 -13.45
CA ASN A 305 -18.50 16.10 -13.15
C ASN A 305 -19.93 15.61 -12.82
N GLN A 306 -20.81 16.54 -12.49
CA GLN A 306 -22.22 16.26 -12.17
C GLN A 306 -23.01 15.52 -13.28
N TYR A 307 -22.48 15.46 -14.50
CA TYR A 307 -23.06 14.76 -15.64
C TYR A 307 -22.39 13.39 -15.88
N GLY A 308 -21.47 12.97 -15.02
CA GLY A 308 -20.70 11.72 -15.19
C GLY A 308 -19.59 11.81 -16.24
N LEU A 309 -19.26 13.00 -16.72
CA LEU A 309 -18.19 13.20 -17.69
C LEU A 309 -16.85 13.42 -16.96
N PRO A 310 -15.75 12.85 -17.47
CA PRO A 310 -14.44 13.05 -16.86
C PRO A 310 -13.99 14.51 -16.92
N GLU A 311 -13.55 15.04 -15.81
CA GLU A 311 -12.85 16.30 -15.70
C GLU A 311 -11.43 16.08 -15.17
N TRP A 312 -10.53 17.00 -15.50
CA TRP A 312 -9.10 16.86 -15.21
C TRP A 312 -8.63 18.04 -14.37
N GLY A 313 -8.04 17.70 -13.23
CA GLY A 313 -7.21 18.64 -12.50
C GLY A 313 -5.77 18.17 -12.62
N ASN A 314 -4.91 18.90 -13.33
CA ASN A 314 -3.54 18.50 -13.53
C ASN A 314 -2.51 19.55 -13.07
N PHE A 315 -1.32 19.05 -12.80
CA PHE A 315 -0.15 19.82 -12.42
C PHE A 315 0.98 19.40 -13.36
N THR A 316 1.68 20.37 -13.93
CA THR A 316 2.87 20.03 -14.71
C THR A 316 3.98 19.57 -13.77
N VAL A 317 4.73 18.58 -14.21
CA VAL A 317 5.87 18.00 -13.50
C VAL A 317 7.14 18.41 -14.22
N LYS A 318 8.07 19.05 -13.54
CA LYS A 318 9.38 19.36 -14.09
C LYS A 318 10.43 18.53 -13.38
N ARG A 319 11.23 17.83 -14.13
CA ARG A 319 12.44 17.22 -13.60
C ARG A 319 13.45 18.34 -13.32
N ASN A 320 13.75 18.56 -12.04
CA ASN A 320 14.67 19.61 -11.65
C ASN A 320 16.12 19.09 -11.62
N GLU A 321 16.30 17.89 -11.06
CA GLU A 321 17.61 17.33 -10.83
C GLU A 321 17.49 15.80 -10.82
N VAL A 322 18.40 15.11 -11.52
CA VAL A 322 18.69 13.69 -11.31
C VAL A 322 19.93 13.65 -10.45
N LYS A 323 19.81 13.13 -9.24
CA LYS A 323 20.90 13.08 -8.27
C LYS A 323 21.78 11.87 -8.51
N ASP A 324 21.16 10.72 -8.83
CA ASP A 324 21.82 9.50 -9.27
C ASP A 324 20.85 8.65 -10.11
N ALA A 325 21.22 7.39 -10.36
CA ALA A 325 20.43 6.48 -11.19
C ALA A 325 19.03 6.16 -10.62
N ASP A 326 18.86 6.29 -9.31
CA ASP A 326 17.64 5.90 -8.58
C ASP A 326 17.01 7.07 -7.82
N GLU A 327 17.64 8.25 -7.83
CA GLU A 327 17.13 9.44 -7.18
C GLU A 327 16.90 10.60 -8.14
N VAL A 328 15.71 11.20 -8.05
CA VAL A 328 15.33 12.35 -8.86
C VAL A 328 14.57 13.38 -8.05
N LYS A 329 14.73 14.64 -8.40
CA LYS A 329 13.93 15.73 -7.84
C LYS A 329 12.99 16.28 -8.90
N PHE A 330 11.70 16.15 -8.64
CA PHE A 330 10.66 16.81 -9.39
C PHE A 330 10.25 18.12 -8.72
N VAL A 331 9.80 19.07 -9.52
CA VAL A 331 9.19 20.30 -9.02
C VAL A 331 7.81 20.50 -9.63
N GLU A 332 6.91 21.00 -8.81
CA GLU A 332 5.58 21.38 -9.26
C GLU A 332 5.68 22.58 -10.23
N GLY A 333 5.08 22.41 -11.39
CA GLY A 333 4.93 23.48 -12.35
C GLY A 333 3.56 24.16 -12.28
N ILE A 334 2.99 24.46 -13.44
CA ILE A 334 1.71 25.18 -13.55
C ILE A 334 0.56 24.25 -13.21
N ARG A 335 -0.45 24.78 -12.52
CA ARG A 335 -1.71 24.11 -12.20
C ARG A 335 -2.74 24.36 -13.28
N ASN A 336 -3.63 23.40 -13.50
CA ASN A 336 -4.62 23.47 -14.57
C ASN A 336 -6.00 22.96 -14.15
N GLY A 337 -7.05 23.62 -14.68
CA GLY A 337 -8.44 23.23 -14.58
C GLY A 337 -9.15 23.69 -13.30
N ALA A 338 -10.47 23.82 -13.37
CA ALA A 338 -11.30 24.19 -12.23
C ALA A 338 -11.19 23.20 -11.06
N PRO A 339 -11.14 21.87 -11.27
CA PRO A 339 -10.85 20.91 -10.22
C PRO A 339 -9.49 21.12 -9.56
N ALA A 340 -8.48 21.61 -10.29
CA ALA A 340 -7.12 21.82 -9.75
C ALA A 340 -7.10 22.81 -8.58
N ASN A 341 -7.89 23.87 -8.65
CA ASN A 341 -7.99 24.86 -7.57
C ASN A 341 -8.61 24.28 -6.31
N THR A 342 -9.65 23.46 -6.47
CA THR A 342 -10.29 22.75 -5.36
C THR A 342 -9.38 21.65 -4.82
N LEU A 343 -8.77 20.85 -5.70
CA LEU A 343 -7.86 19.77 -5.35
C LEU A 343 -6.62 20.28 -4.63
N ASN A 344 -6.12 21.46 -4.97
CA ASN A 344 -4.96 22.06 -4.31
C ASN A 344 -5.20 22.39 -2.82
N LYS A 345 -6.45 22.56 -2.42
CA LYS A 345 -6.84 22.74 -1.02
C LYS A 345 -7.07 21.41 -0.30
N ASN A 346 -7.25 20.32 -1.05
CA ASN A 346 -7.52 19.01 -0.50
C ASN A 346 -6.26 18.37 0.10
N MET A 347 -6.40 17.81 1.29
CA MET A 347 -5.27 17.17 2.00
C MET A 347 -4.65 15.98 1.26
N TYR A 348 -5.46 15.21 0.57
CA TYR A 348 -5.00 14.07 -0.24
C TYR A 348 -4.08 14.53 -1.38
N CYS A 349 -4.53 15.51 -2.18
CA CYS A 349 -3.70 16.07 -3.25
C CYS A 349 -2.40 16.66 -2.71
N LYS A 350 -2.45 17.33 -1.55
CA LYS A 350 -1.25 17.84 -0.90
C LYS A 350 -0.27 16.73 -0.53
N LYS A 351 -0.77 15.57 -0.09
CA LYS A 351 0.10 14.44 0.28
C LYS A 351 0.72 13.77 -0.95
N ILE A 352 -0.07 13.48 -1.99
CA ILE A 352 0.46 12.94 -3.24
C ILE A 352 1.49 13.88 -3.85
N LYS A 353 1.18 15.18 -3.89
CA LYS A 353 2.11 16.22 -4.34
C LYS A 353 3.32 16.31 -3.42
N GLY A 354 3.13 16.19 -2.11
CA GLY A 354 4.21 16.22 -1.12
C GLY A 354 5.20 15.06 -1.29
N ILE A 355 4.73 13.91 -1.76
CA ILE A 355 5.61 12.78 -2.11
C ILE A 355 6.35 13.08 -3.42
N LEU A 356 5.62 13.33 -4.51
CA LEU A 356 6.23 13.52 -5.82
C LEU A 356 7.16 14.75 -5.89
N PHE A 357 6.76 15.84 -5.27
CA PHE A 357 7.49 17.12 -5.25
C PHE A 357 8.26 17.34 -3.95
N ASP A 358 8.74 16.25 -3.33
CA ASP A 358 9.54 16.34 -2.12
C ASP A 358 10.74 17.26 -2.31
N SER A 359 10.99 18.11 -1.32
CA SER A 359 12.05 19.12 -1.38
C SER A 359 13.45 18.49 -1.46
N LYS A 360 13.64 17.28 -0.93
CA LYS A 360 14.87 16.50 -1.03
C LYS A 360 14.88 15.60 -2.26
N GLY A 361 13.76 15.43 -2.96
CA GLY A 361 13.57 14.52 -4.07
C GLY A 361 12.91 13.22 -3.67
N VAL A 362 12.92 12.28 -4.60
CA VAL A 362 12.36 10.93 -4.40
C VAL A 362 13.38 9.88 -4.81
N THR A 363 13.35 8.74 -4.13
CA THR A 363 14.01 7.51 -4.58
C THR A 363 12.97 6.68 -5.34
N VAL A 364 13.37 6.12 -6.46
CA VAL A 364 12.53 5.24 -7.28
C VAL A 364 13.03 3.81 -7.13
N ALA A 365 12.15 2.90 -6.73
CA ALA A 365 12.40 1.47 -6.74
C ALA A 365 11.49 0.80 -7.78
N SER A 366 11.95 -0.25 -8.44
CA SER A 366 11.16 -1.03 -9.40
C SER A 366 11.01 -2.45 -8.90
N ARG A 367 9.76 -2.93 -8.80
CA ARG A 367 9.44 -4.27 -8.32
C ARG A 367 8.19 -4.81 -8.99
N ASN A 368 8.25 -6.05 -9.47
CA ASN A 368 7.10 -6.74 -10.09
C ASN A 368 6.40 -5.92 -11.17
N GLY A 369 7.17 -5.16 -11.97
CA GLY A 369 6.63 -4.29 -13.01
C GLY A 369 5.99 -2.99 -12.52
N MET A 370 6.05 -2.69 -11.22
CA MET A 370 5.57 -1.45 -10.61
C MET A 370 6.74 -0.56 -10.23
N PHE A 371 6.52 0.76 -10.21
CA PHE A 371 7.44 1.73 -9.63
C PHE A 371 6.94 2.18 -8.27
N TYR A 372 7.85 2.25 -7.33
CA TYR A 372 7.64 2.81 -6.00
C TYR A 372 8.39 4.13 -5.94
N VAL A 373 7.66 5.22 -5.81
CA VAL A 373 8.21 6.58 -5.70
C VAL A 373 8.21 6.97 -4.24
N VAL A 374 9.36 6.92 -3.61
CA VAL A 374 9.54 7.07 -2.16
C VAL A 374 10.07 8.46 -1.83
N SER A 375 9.43 9.18 -0.93
CA SER A 375 9.87 10.49 -0.45
C SER A 375 11.24 10.39 0.24
N ALA A 376 12.20 11.19 -0.20
CA ALA A 376 13.52 11.26 0.45
C ALA A 376 13.51 12.00 1.78
N SER A 377 12.45 12.75 2.08
CA SER A 377 12.27 13.40 3.39
C SER A 377 11.63 12.48 4.42
N ASP A 378 10.79 11.54 3.96
CA ASP A 378 10.08 10.60 4.81
C ASP A 378 9.81 9.29 4.05
N ALA A 379 10.67 8.29 4.25
CA ALA A 379 10.58 7.01 3.57
C ALA A 379 9.34 6.16 3.96
N LYS A 380 8.52 6.64 4.88
CA LYS A 380 7.18 6.10 5.17
C LYS A 380 6.11 6.57 4.16
N MET A 381 6.47 7.51 3.30
CA MET A 381 5.61 8.10 2.30
C MET A 381 6.02 7.68 0.90
N TRP A 382 5.25 6.81 0.25
CA TRP A 382 5.50 6.38 -1.13
C TRP A 382 4.22 6.22 -1.94
N LEU A 383 4.38 6.23 -3.26
CA LEU A 383 3.34 5.95 -4.25
C LEU A 383 3.70 4.68 -5.01
N VAL A 384 2.70 3.91 -5.40
CA VAL A 384 2.84 2.76 -6.29
C VAL A 384 2.28 3.12 -7.65
N LEU A 385 3.12 3.12 -8.68
CA LEU A 385 2.79 3.48 -10.04
C LEU A 385 2.90 2.26 -10.95
N GLU A 386 1.82 1.96 -11.68
CA GLU A 386 1.81 0.90 -12.70
C GLU A 386 2.03 1.52 -14.08
N PRO A 387 3.12 1.16 -14.78
CA PRO A 387 3.31 1.60 -16.15
C PRO A 387 2.22 1.00 -17.06
N GLN A 388 1.69 1.84 -17.93
CA GLN A 388 0.67 1.50 -18.92
C GLN A 388 1.12 1.91 -20.30
N GLY A 389 0.52 1.30 -21.34
CA GLY A 389 0.57 1.87 -22.69
C GLY A 389 -0.11 3.25 -22.72
N LEU A 390 0.35 4.15 -23.57
CA LEU A 390 -0.32 5.43 -23.74
C LEU A 390 -1.81 5.19 -24.05
N PRO A 391 -2.72 5.93 -23.39
CA PRO A 391 -4.11 5.92 -23.77
C PRO A 391 -4.25 6.31 -25.25
N SER A 392 -5.32 5.83 -25.90
CA SER A 392 -5.59 6.11 -27.32
C SER A 392 -5.37 7.61 -27.65
N PRO A 393 -4.78 7.94 -28.81
CA PRO A 393 -4.54 9.33 -29.24
C PRO A 393 -5.83 10.19 -29.33
N ALA A 394 -7.02 9.58 -29.22
CA ALA A 394 -8.28 10.31 -29.09
C ALA A 394 -8.49 10.96 -27.71
N MET A 395 -7.62 10.73 -26.76
CA MET A 395 -7.72 11.31 -25.42
C MET A 395 -7.14 12.72 -25.45
N VAL A 396 -8.04 13.71 -25.44
CA VAL A 396 -7.67 15.12 -25.33
C VAL A 396 -7.28 15.40 -23.87
N ILE A 397 -6.01 15.65 -23.64
CA ILE A 397 -5.52 16.09 -22.33
C ILE A 397 -5.28 17.59 -22.43
N PRO A 398 -6.06 18.43 -21.74
CA PRO A 398 -5.81 19.85 -21.74
C PRO A 398 -4.49 20.17 -21.04
N ILE A 399 -3.57 20.82 -21.72
CA ILE A 399 -2.32 21.35 -21.13
C ILE A 399 -2.46 22.85 -20.94
N LEU A 400 -2.07 23.32 -19.76
CA LEU A 400 -1.99 24.74 -19.47
C LEU A 400 -0.71 25.35 -20.01
N ILE A 401 -0.82 26.37 -20.85
CA ILE A 401 0.28 27.25 -21.18
C ILE A 401 0.00 28.62 -20.51
N LYS A 402 0.85 29.00 -19.58
CA LYS A 402 0.82 30.35 -19.00
C LYS A 402 1.26 31.32 -20.09
N GLN A 403 0.44 32.31 -20.41
CA GLN A 403 0.90 33.52 -21.11
C GLN A 403 1.52 34.48 -20.15
#